data_dd713e4ecdf9e401fda8a23860bc8511
#
_entry.id   dd713e4ecdf9e401fda8a23860bc8511
#
_cell.length_a   1.000
_cell.length_b   1.000
_cell.length_c   1.000
_cell.angle_alpha   90.00
_cell.angle_beta   90.00
_cell.angle_gamma   90.00
#
_symmetry.space_group_name_H-M   'P 1'
#
loop_
_entity.id
_entity.type
_entity.pdbx_description
1 polymer ?
#
loop_
_entity_poly.entity_id
_entity_poly.type
_entity_poly.pdbx_seq_one_letter_code
_entity_poly.pdbx_strand_id
1 'polypeptide(L)'
;MNKKVLLVLCDGMRPDALTNCQAAQKVLKNCVSTMNAQTVMPSVTLCCHMSLFYSMIPAHHGTKGNTYVPPSRQLLSLFDVLAIEKKKVAAFYSWGQLRDLCYPASLDYSLMIKGGNYGYEKANDRLTDAAIGYINQELPELAFLYLGYPDEAGHEHGWMSEEYMRSLENSWENIVRAMEAIPKDYAVIITADHGGHDHTHGTELPEDMTIPLIFAGAERDLVDNLENVNIIDIAPTIAALAGFAPNADWEGKSLLK
;
A
#
# COMPACT_ATOMS: atom_id res chain seq x y z
N MET A 1 21.98 5.20 -4.39
CA MET A 1 22.05 4.89 -2.94
C MET A 1 20.82 4.09 -2.60
N ASN A 2 20.97 2.98 -1.86
CA ASN A 2 19.82 2.21 -1.41
C ASN A 2 18.99 3.05 -0.44
N LYS A 3 17.67 2.99 -0.58
CA LYS A 3 16.72 3.71 0.28
C LYS A 3 15.90 2.73 1.09
N LYS A 4 15.62 3.10 2.32
CA LYS A 4 14.58 2.46 3.12
C LYS A 4 13.23 2.96 2.66
N VAL A 5 12.19 2.15 2.80
CA VAL A 5 10.87 2.46 2.25
C VAL A 5 9.79 2.39 3.33
N LEU A 6 8.97 3.43 3.38
CA LEU A 6 7.65 3.36 3.99
C LEU A 6 6.62 3.21 2.86
N LEU A 7 5.99 2.04 2.78
CA LEU A 7 4.85 1.80 1.91
C LEU A 7 3.57 2.08 2.70
N VAL A 8 2.81 3.09 2.28
CA VAL A 8 1.48 3.36 2.83
C VAL A 8 0.43 2.95 1.82
N LEU A 9 -0.48 2.11 2.24
CA LEU A 9 -1.64 1.72 1.45
C LEU A 9 -2.91 2.20 2.15
N CYS A 10 -3.67 3.03 1.45
CA CYS A 10 -4.94 3.57 1.89
C CYS A 10 -6.05 2.83 1.16
N ASP A 11 -6.73 1.92 1.85
CA ASP A 11 -7.73 1.01 1.29
C ASP A 11 -8.92 1.77 0.70
N GLY A 12 -9.34 1.39 -0.50
CA GLY A 12 -10.47 1.99 -1.18
C GLY A 12 -10.29 3.44 -1.63
N MET A 13 -9.04 3.96 -1.67
CA MET A 13 -8.75 5.36 -1.99
C MET A 13 -8.85 5.64 -3.48
N ARG A 14 -9.82 6.44 -3.88
CA ARG A 14 -9.99 6.92 -5.27
C ARG A 14 -9.09 8.10 -5.60
N PRO A 15 -8.47 8.13 -6.79
CA PRO A 15 -7.61 9.25 -7.21
C PRO A 15 -8.36 10.59 -7.33
N ASP A 16 -9.61 10.57 -7.82
CA ASP A 16 -10.42 11.77 -8.04
C ASP A 16 -10.87 12.43 -6.70
N ALA A 17 -10.98 11.64 -5.63
CA ALA A 17 -11.26 12.16 -4.29
C ALA A 17 -10.11 13.03 -3.75
N LEU A 18 -8.87 12.80 -4.18
CA LEU A 18 -7.70 13.53 -3.70
C LEU A 18 -7.73 15.02 -4.05
N THR A 19 -8.49 15.42 -5.08
CA THR A 19 -8.64 16.84 -5.44
C THR A 19 -9.28 17.67 -4.33
N ASN A 20 -10.14 17.05 -3.52
CA ASN A 20 -10.86 17.69 -2.42
C ASN A 20 -10.29 17.33 -1.03
N CYS A 21 -9.22 16.55 -0.94
CA CYS A 21 -8.53 16.21 0.29
C CYS A 21 -7.40 17.22 0.56
N GLN A 22 -7.55 18.06 1.57
CA GLN A 22 -6.60 19.15 1.85
C GLN A 22 -5.23 18.63 2.27
N ALA A 23 -5.18 17.57 3.08
CA ALA A 23 -3.94 16.96 3.52
C ALA A 23 -3.19 16.34 2.33
N ALA A 24 -3.90 15.64 1.42
CA ALA A 24 -3.30 15.09 0.20
C ALA A 24 -2.69 16.18 -0.68
N GLN A 25 -3.41 17.29 -0.90
CA GLN A 25 -2.95 18.38 -1.74
C GLN A 25 -1.66 19.05 -1.24
N LYS A 26 -1.38 19.02 0.06
CA LYS A 26 -0.10 19.52 0.61
C LYS A 26 1.07 18.64 0.19
N VAL A 27 0.88 17.32 0.15
CA VAL A 27 1.91 16.34 -0.22
C VAL A 27 2.13 16.31 -1.72
N LEU A 28 1.05 16.25 -2.50
CA LEU A 28 1.09 16.08 -3.96
C LEU A 28 1.86 17.19 -4.69
N LYS A 29 1.92 18.39 -4.13
CA LYS A 29 2.67 19.52 -4.70
C LYS A 29 4.18 19.27 -4.81
N ASN A 30 4.72 18.36 -3.99
CA ASN A 30 6.16 18.13 -3.86
C ASN A 30 6.56 16.68 -4.17
N CYS A 31 5.67 15.90 -4.76
CA CYS A 31 5.88 14.48 -5.06
C CYS A 31 5.72 14.19 -6.54
N VAL A 32 6.33 13.11 -7.02
CA VAL A 32 6.02 12.55 -8.33
C VAL A 32 4.87 11.57 -8.17
N SER A 33 3.87 11.68 -9.02
CA SER A 33 2.68 10.82 -8.91
C SER A 33 2.04 10.52 -10.26
N THR A 34 1.31 9.42 -10.31
CA THR A 34 0.28 9.14 -11.32
C THR A 34 -1.05 8.90 -10.64
N MET A 35 -2.11 9.43 -11.23
CA MET A 35 -3.50 9.22 -10.79
C MET A 35 -4.22 8.19 -11.67
N ASN A 36 -3.48 7.49 -12.52
CA ASN A 36 -4.01 6.56 -13.51
C ASN A 36 -3.37 5.16 -13.42
N ALA A 37 -2.72 4.84 -12.30
CA ALA A 37 -2.25 3.47 -12.08
C ALA A 37 -3.44 2.52 -12.00
N GLN A 38 -3.24 1.27 -12.38
CA GLN A 38 -4.30 0.27 -12.41
C GLN A 38 -4.05 -0.81 -11.36
N THR A 39 -5.12 -1.21 -10.69
CA THR A 39 -5.10 -2.42 -9.88
C THR A 39 -5.40 -3.66 -10.74
N VAL A 40 -5.65 -4.80 -10.10
CA VAL A 40 -5.94 -6.07 -10.76
C VAL A 40 -7.42 -6.47 -10.61
N MET A 41 -7.88 -7.38 -11.47
CA MET A 41 -9.22 -7.97 -11.37
C MET A 41 -9.17 -9.38 -10.76
N PRO A 42 -10.07 -9.66 -9.79
CA PRO A 42 -11.05 -8.76 -9.17
C PRO A 42 -10.39 -7.72 -8.28
N SER A 43 -10.93 -6.49 -8.31
CA SER A 43 -10.49 -5.35 -7.51
C SER A 43 -10.98 -5.48 -6.05
N VAL A 44 -10.47 -6.49 -5.36
CA VAL A 44 -10.85 -6.90 -4.00
C VAL A 44 -9.61 -6.90 -3.12
N THR A 45 -9.73 -6.40 -1.92
CA THR A 45 -8.63 -6.07 -1.00
C THR A 45 -7.52 -7.11 -0.93
N LEU A 46 -7.80 -8.36 -0.50
CA LEU A 46 -6.73 -9.36 -0.36
C LEU A 46 -6.15 -9.76 -1.73
N CYS A 47 -6.97 -9.83 -2.77
CA CYS A 47 -6.53 -10.12 -4.13
C CYS A 47 -5.50 -9.08 -4.62
N CYS A 48 -5.81 -7.79 -4.45
CA CYS A 48 -4.96 -6.69 -4.84
C CYS A 48 -3.67 -6.64 -4.00
N HIS A 49 -3.77 -6.87 -2.69
CA HIS A 49 -2.59 -6.96 -1.81
C HIS A 49 -1.67 -8.12 -2.20
N MET A 50 -2.24 -9.30 -2.48
CA MET A 50 -1.45 -10.43 -3.00
C MET A 50 -0.74 -10.05 -4.31
N SER A 51 -1.45 -9.38 -5.23
CA SER A 51 -0.84 -8.91 -6.48
C SER A 51 0.28 -7.90 -6.23
N LEU A 52 0.10 -6.95 -5.31
CA LEU A 52 1.14 -5.99 -4.95
C LEU A 52 2.38 -6.69 -4.39
N PHE A 53 2.21 -7.53 -3.35
CA PHE A 53 3.34 -8.09 -2.61
C PHE A 53 4.03 -9.23 -3.32
N TYR A 54 3.31 -10.00 -4.15
CA TYR A 54 3.89 -11.06 -4.97
C TYR A 54 4.24 -10.61 -6.39
N SER A 55 3.91 -9.36 -6.74
CA SER A 55 4.13 -8.82 -8.09
C SER A 55 3.60 -9.73 -9.19
N MET A 56 2.37 -10.24 -9.01
CA MET A 56 1.72 -11.20 -9.91
C MET A 56 0.25 -10.88 -10.12
N ILE A 57 -0.28 -11.28 -11.27
CA ILE A 57 -1.74 -11.21 -11.50
C ILE A 57 -2.46 -12.31 -10.70
N PRO A 58 -3.75 -12.13 -10.37
CA PRO A 58 -4.54 -13.08 -9.57
C PRO A 58 -4.62 -14.49 -10.14
N ALA A 59 -4.51 -14.63 -11.46
CA ALA A 59 -4.49 -15.96 -12.11
C ALA A 59 -3.27 -16.80 -11.69
N HIS A 60 -2.16 -16.16 -11.32
CA HIS A 60 -0.89 -16.83 -11.01
C HIS A 60 -0.66 -17.02 -9.51
N HIS A 61 -1.03 -16.06 -8.65
CA HIS A 61 -0.95 -16.26 -7.20
C HIS A 61 -2.16 -17.02 -6.62
N GLY A 62 -3.27 -17.13 -7.36
CA GLY A 62 -4.42 -17.98 -7.03
C GLY A 62 -5.47 -17.37 -6.10
N THR A 63 -5.20 -16.29 -5.38
CA THR A 63 -6.15 -15.60 -4.50
C THR A 63 -7.01 -14.64 -5.32
N LYS A 64 -8.33 -14.87 -5.36
CA LYS A 64 -9.30 -14.10 -6.18
C LYS A 64 -10.41 -13.46 -5.36
N GLY A 65 -10.20 -13.25 -4.08
CA GLY A 65 -11.17 -12.66 -3.15
C GLY A 65 -10.54 -12.48 -1.79
N ASN A 66 -11.36 -12.22 -0.76
CA ASN A 66 -10.90 -11.97 0.60
C ASN A 66 -10.63 -13.24 1.43
N THR A 67 -10.55 -14.40 0.77
CA THR A 67 -10.13 -15.67 1.39
C THR A 67 -8.78 -16.08 0.82
N TYR A 68 -7.79 -16.25 1.69
CA TYR A 68 -6.47 -16.70 1.29
C TYR A 68 -6.52 -18.10 0.67
N VAL A 69 -5.87 -18.25 -0.48
CA VAL A 69 -5.69 -19.53 -1.16
C VAL A 69 -4.19 -19.80 -1.24
N PRO A 70 -3.69 -20.86 -0.56
CA PRO A 70 -2.28 -21.21 -0.64
C PRO A 70 -1.86 -21.48 -2.09
N PRO A 71 -0.76 -20.87 -2.57
CA PRO A 71 -0.26 -21.16 -3.90
C PRO A 71 0.11 -22.65 -4.07
N SER A 72 -0.08 -23.18 -5.27
CA SER A 72 0.25 -24.58 -5.57
C SER A 72 1.76 -24.87 -5.60
N ARG A 73 2.59 -23.84 -5.62
CA ARG A 73 4.05 -23.88 -5.48
C ARG A 73 4.51 -22.76 -4.54
N GLN A 74 5.74 -22.85 -4.09
CA GLN A 74 6.32 -21.79 -3.30
C GLN A 74 6.44 -20.51 -4.13
N LEU A 75 5.83 -19.43 -3.65
CA LEU A 75 5.98 -18.07 -4.15
C LEU A 75 6.56 -17.21 -3.03
N LEU A 76 7.38 -16.25 -3.39
CA LEU A 76 7.99 -15.32 -2.43
C LEU A 76 7.40 -13.92 -2.62
N SER A 77 6.82 -13.40 -1.55
CA SER A 77 6.37 -12.00 -1.47
C SER A 77 7.56 -11.05 -1.33
N LEU A 78 7.31 -9.76 -1.45
CA LEU A 78 8.31 -8.72 -1.16
C LEU A 78 8.86 -8.85 0.28
N PHE A 79 8.01 -9.18 1.25
CA PHE A 79 8.44 -9.41 2.63
C PHE A 79 9.39 -10.61 2.74
N ASP A 80 9.07 -11.69 2.04
CA ASP A 80 9.89 -12.91 2.06
C ASP A 80 11.26 -12.69 1.42
N VAL A 81 11.30 -11.97 0.30
CA VAL A 81 12.55 -11.63 -0.40
C VAL A 81 13.45 -10.79 0.52
N LEU A 82 12.90 -9.75 1.16
CA LEU A 82 13.66 -8.90 2.08
C LEU A 82 14.15 -9.69 3.31
N ALA A 83 13.34 -10.59 3.86
CA ALA A 83 13.74 -11.44 4.97
C ALA A 83 14.88 -12.40 4.61
N ILE A 84 14.83 -13.01 3.40
CA ILE A 84 15.92 -13.84 2.88
C ILE A 84 17.23 -13.03 2.78
N GLU A 85 17.14 -11.77 2.38
CA GLU A 85 18.26 -10.83 2.33
C GLU A 85 18.65 -10.24 3.72
N LYS A 86 18.06 -10.78 4.79
CA LYS A 86 18.32 -10.38 6.19
C LYS A 86 18.08 -8.90 6.46
N LYS A 87 17.04 -8.34 5.81
CA LYS A 87 16.59 -6.96 6.01
C LYS A 87 15.41 -6.92 6.96
N LYS A 88 15.42 -5.93 7.86
CA LYS A 88 14.30 -5.73 8.79
C LYS A 88 13.04 -5.30 8.03
N VAL A 89 11.95 -5.97 8.33
CA VAL A 89 10.64 -5.73 7.72
C VAL A 89 9.58 -5.60 8.80
N ALA A 90 8.72 -4.58 8.69
CA ALA A 90 7.64 -4.36 9.64
C ALA A 90 6.30 -4.13 8.93
N ALA A 91 5.20 -4.55 9.55
CA ALA A 91 3.85 -4.35 9.04
C ALA A 91 2.88 -3.88 10.13
N PHE A 92 2.06 -2.87 9.80
CA PHE A 92 1.07 -2.24 10.67
C PHE A 92 -0.26 -2.21 9.94
N TYR A 93 -1.29 -2.92 10.43
CA TYR A 93 -2.53 -3.09 9.69
C TYR A 93 -3.76 -3.26 10.60
N SER A 94 -4.93 -2.89 10.08
CA SER A 94 -6.21 -2.96 10.78
C SER A 94 -7.09 -4.15 10.38
N TRP A 95 -6.69 -4.92 9.35
CA TRP A 95 -7.47 -6.04 8.83
C TRP A 95 -6.70 -7.36 8.89
N GLY A 96 -7.29 -8.39 9.50
CA GLY A 96 -6.57 -9.60 9.91
C GLY A 96 -6.09 -10.50 8.77
N GLN A 97 -6.69 -10.42 7.59
CA GLN A 97 -6.30 -11.21 6.42
C GLN A 97 -4.94 -10.79 5.85
N LEU A 98 -4.47 -9.57 6.16
CA LEU A 98 -3.15 -9.11 5.72
C LEU A 98 -1.97 -9.85 6.39
N ARG A 99 -2.24 -10.68 7.41
CA ARG A 99 -1.22 -11.60 7.98
C ARG A 99 -0.75 -12.66 6.98
N ASP A 100 -1.56 -12.96 5.96
CA ASP A 100 -1.32 -14.04 5.01
C ASP A 100 -0.49 -13.58 3.79
N LEU A 101 0.04 -12.34 3.83
CA LEU A 101 0.84 -11.75 2.74
C LEU A 101 2.28 -12.28 2.66
N CYS A 102 2.73 -13.08 3.60
CA CYS A 102 4.09 -13.63 3.64
C CYS A 102 4.14 -14.94 4.45
N TYR A 103 5.29 -15.62 4.35
CA TYR A 103 5.55 -16.76 5.22
C TYR A 103 5.69 -16.35 6.69
N PRO A 104 5.37 -17.24 7.64
CA PRO A 104 5.70 -17.04 9.04
C PRO A 104 7.18 -16.69 9.24
N ALA A 105 7.46 -15.72 10.10
CA ALA A 105 8.79 -15.20 10.41
C ALA A 105 9.48 -14.38 9.27
N SER A 106 8.77 -13.97 8.22
CA SER A 106 9.30 -12.98 7.26
C SER A 106 9.19 -11.55 7.76
N LEU A 107 8.42 -11.29 8.82
CA LEU A 107 8.31 -9.98 9.46
C LEU A 107 9.08 -9.98 10.79
N ASP A 108 9.97 -9.00 10.99
CA ASP A 108 10.62 -8.74 12.28
C ASP A 108 9.64 -8.14 13.29
N TYR A 109 8.67 -7.39 12.81
CA TYR A 109 7.61 -6.80 13.62
C TYR A 109 6.28 -6.77 12.87
N SER A 110 5.20 -7.11 13.57
CA SER A 110 3.85 -7.02 13.05
C SER A 110 2.89 -6.56 14.14
N LEU A 111 2.13 -5.49 13.86
CA LEU A 111 1.09 -5.00 14.75
C LEU A 111 -0.24 -4.94 14.02
N MET A 112 -1.24 -5.65 14.55
CA MET A 112 -2.62 -5.58 14.09
C MET A 112 -3.51 -4.92 15.15
N ILE A 113 -4.22 -3.85 14.74
CA ILE A 113 -5.28 -3.22 15.53
C ILE A 113 -6.58 -3.35 14.75
N LYS A 114 -7.43 -4.29 15.12
CA LYS A 114 -8.66 -4.60 14.36
C LYS A 114 -9.60 -3.40 14.33
N GLY A 115 -9.77 -2.79 13.15
CA GLY A 115 -10.60 -1.60 12.94
C GLY A 115 -12.03 -1.79 13.44
N GLY A 116 -12.68 -2.89 13.08
CA GLY A 116 -14.05 -3.19 13.51
C GLY A 116 -14.25 -3.33 15.03
N ASN A 117 -13.18 -3.52 15.83
CA ASN A 117 -13.28 -3.61 17.29
C ASN A 117 -13.01 -2.27 18.00
N TYR A 118 -12.19 -1.42 17.42
CA TYR A 118 -11.70 -0.19 18.06
C TYR A 118 -12.15 1.09 17.36
N GLY A 119 -12.81 1.00 16.19
CA GLY A 119 -13.08 2.07 15.26
C GLY A 119 -11.90 2.29 14.30
N TYR A 120 -12.19 2.44 13.02
CA TYR A 120 -11.17 2.52 11.98
C TYR A 120 -10.34 3.79 12.05
N GLU A 121 -10.94 4.93 12.38
CA GLU A 121 -10.22 6.19 12.64
C GLU A 121 -9.14 6.01 13.71
N LYS A 122 -9.54 5.50 14.89
CA LYS A 122 -8.60 5.24 16.00
C LYS A 122 -7.56 4.16 15.65
N ALA A 123 -7.93 3.19 14.84
CA ALA A 123 -6.99 2.17 14.38
C ALA A 123 -5.92 2.79 13.49
N ASN A 124 -6.31 3.63 12.51
CA ASN A 124 -5.38 4.38 11.67
C ASN A 124 -4.40 5.20 12.50
N ASP A 125 -4.91 6.00 13.46
CA ASP A 125 -4.08 6.87 14.32
C ASP A 125 -3.05 6.05 15.12
N ARG A 126 -3.50 4.99 15.78
CA ARG A 126 -2.63 4.15 16.62
C ARG A 126 -1.62 3.33 15.83
N LEU A 127 -2.01 2.84 14.64
CA LEU A 127 -1.08 2.13 13.75
C LEU A 127 -0.02 3.07 13.22
N THR A 128 -0.39 4.29 12.89
CA THR A 128 0.55 5.32 12.46
C THR A 128 1.53 5.70 13.57
N ASP A 129 1.05 5.90 14.80
CA ASP A 129 1.92 6.17 15.96
C ASP A 129 2.92 5.03 16.20
N ALA A 130 2.43 3.79 16.12
CA ALA A 130 3.29 2.62 16.28
C ALA A 130 4.32 2.48 15.14
N ALA A 131 3.91 2.76 13.90
CA ALA A 131 4.81 2.74 12.74
C ALA A 131 5.90 3.80 12.88
N ILE A 132 5.55 5.03 13.23
CA ILE A 132 6.51 6.12 13.49
C ILE A 132 7.50 5.72 14.59
N GLY A 133 6.99 5.21 15.72
CA GLY A 133 7.83 4.78 16.84
C GLY A 133 8.82 3.69 16.44
N TYR A 134 8.34 2.64 15.77
CA TYR A 134 9.18 1.52 15.33
C TYR A 134 10.20 1.95 14.26
N ILE A 135 9.78 2.73 13.26
CA ILE A 135 10.69 3.22 12.21
C ILE A 135 11.84 4.03 12.82
N ASN A 136 11.55 4.93 13.74
CA ASN A 136 12.58 5.77 14.37
C ASN A 136 13.54 4.98 15.27
N GLN A 137 13.08 3.89 15.89
CA GLN A 137 13.88 3.06 16.78
C GLN A 137 14.68 2.00 16.03
N GLU A 138 14.06 1.28 15.10
CA GLU A 138 14.59 0.06 14.50
C GLU A 138 15.09 0.23 13.06
N LEU A 139 14.70 1.31 12.41
CA LEU A 139 15.11 1.65 11.04
C LEU A 139 14.91 0.50 10.04
N PRO A 140 13.72 -0.11 9.94
CA PRO A 140 13.49 -1.23 9.02
C PRO A 140 13.76 -0.82 7.56
N GLU A 141 14.16 -1.78 6.72
CA GLU A 141 14.34 -1.57 5.29
C GLU A 141 12.99 -1.31 4.60
N LEU A 142 11.94 -2.02 5.05
CA LEU A 142 10.57 -1.81 4.62
C LEU A 142 9.65 -1.75 5.83
N ALA A 143 8.88 -0.68 5.94
CA ALA A 143 7.71 -0.60 6.79
C ALA A 143 6.45 -0.52 5.92
N PHE A 144 5.47 -1.37 6.19
CA PHE A 144 4.15 -1.34 5.55
C PHE A 144 3.12 -0.81 6.53
N LEU A 145 2.43 0.26 6.15
CA LEU A 145 1.34 0.88 6.90
C LEU A 145 0.05 0.81 6.09
N TYR A 146 -0.93 0.08 6.60
CA TYR A 146 -2.26 -0.06 6.01
C TYR A 146 -3.27 0.78 6.78
N LEU A 147 -3.99 1.63 6.06
CA LEU A 147 -5.02 2.54 6.56
C LEU A 147 -6.37 2.14 5.96
N GLY A 148 -7.19 1.40 6.71
CA GLY A 148 -8.41 0.77 6.21
C GLY A 148 -9.68 1.61 6.37
N TYR A 149 -9.59 2.86 6.84
CA TYR A 149 -10.78 3.65 7.17
C TYR A 149 -11.59 4.10 5.93
N PRO A 150 -10.99 4.50 4.80
CA PRO A 150 -11.77 4.94 3.65
C PRO A 150 -12.60 3.81 3.01
N ASP A 151 -12.09 2.59 2.93
CA ASP A 151 -12.86 1.45 2.44
C ASP A 151 -14.10 1.18 3.30
N GLU A 152 -13.93 1.11 4.62
CA GLU A 152 -15.05 0.90 5.55
C GLU A 152 -16.09 2.01 5.43
N ALA A 153 -15.65 3.28 5.37
CA ALA A 153 -16.56 4.42 5.18
C ALA A 153 -17.28 4.36 3.82
N GLY A 154 -16.58 3.90 2.79
CA GLY A 154 -17.16 3.66 1.46
C GLY A 154 -18.27 2.61 1.50
N HIS A 155 -18.04 1.49 2.16
CA HIS A 155 -19.05 0.44 2.33
C HIS A 155 -20.25 0.90 3.17
N GLU A 156 -20.03 1.63 4.25
CA GLU A 156 -21.08 2.04 5.17
C GLU A 156 -21.89 3.24 4.62
N HIS A 157 -21.23 4.23 4.03
CA HIS A 157 -21.84 5.53 3.68
C HIS A 157 -21.84 5.84 2.18
N GLY A 158 -21.17 5.02 1.36
CA GLY A 158 -20.97 5.23 -0.07
C GLY A 158 -19.67 5.98 -0.37
N TRP A 159 -18.99 5.54 -1.45
CA TRP A 159 -17.83 6.25 -1.97
C TRP A 159 -18.20 7.67 -2.39
N MET A 160 -17.31 8.62 -2.14
CA MET A 160 -17.48 10.07 -2.37
C MET A 160 -18.50 10.76 -1.45
N SER A 161 -19.10 10.06 -0.46
CA SER A 161 -19.91 10.70 0.59
C SER A 161 -19.06 11.62 1.49
N GLU A 162 -19.72 12.44 2.31
CA GLU A 162 -19.02 13.30 3.29
C GLU A 162 -18.19 12.47 4.30
N GLU A 163 -18.74 11.33 4.72
CA GLU A 163 -18.08 10.39 5.64
C GLU A 163 -16.85 9.74 5.00
N TYR A 164 -16.95 9.31 3.75
CA TYR A 164 -15.81 8.83 2.99
C TYR A 164 -14.73 9.90 2.85
N MET A 165 -15.11 11.12 2.49
CA MET A 165 -14.15 12.24 2.38
C MET A 165 -13.50 12.59 3.71
N ARG A 166 -14.24 12.48 4.84
CA ARG A 166 -13.67 12.65 6.19
C ARG A 166 -12.67 11.55 6.54
N SER A 167 -13.00 10.31 6.21
CA SER A 167 -12.11 9.17 6.45
C SER A 167 -10.83 9.26 5.61
N LEU A 168 -10.95 9.78 4.40
CA LEU A 168 -9.82 10.05 3.51
C LEU A 168 -8.92 11.17 4.08
N GLU A 169 -9.52 12.27 4.57
CA GLU A 169 -8.75 13.36 5.21
C GLU A 169 -7.98 12.85 6.44
N ASN A 170 -8.63 12.07 7.34
CA ASN A 170 -7.96 11.41 8.46
C ASN A 170 -6.78 10.55 8.01
N SER A 171 -6.98 9.72 6.99
CA SER A 171 -5.90 8.85 6.47
C SER A 171 -4.73 9.68 5.95
N TRP A 172 -4.98 10.76 5.23
CA TRP A 172 -3.94 11.65 4.73
C TRP A 172 -3.26 12.49 5.82
N GLU A 173 -3.97 12.90 6.87
CA GLU A 173 -3.36 13.52 8.05
C GLU A 173 -2.37 12.55 8.72
N ASN A 174 -2.72 11.28 8.82
CA ASN A 174 -1.83 10.22 9.30
C ASN A 174 -0.61 10.03 8.39
N ILE A 175 -0.78 10.05 7.07
CA ILE A 175 0.30 9.99 6.09
C ILE A 175 1.26 11.17 6.26
N VAL A 176 0.74 12.40 6.31
CA VAL A 176 1.55 13.62 6.52
C VAL A 176 2.34 13.51 7.82
N ARG A 177 1.70 13.11 8.91
CA ARG A 177 2.32 12.93 10.23
C ARG A 177 3.44 11.91 10.18
N ALA A 178 3.26 10.77 9.50
CA ALA A 178 4.29 9.78 9.31
C ALA A 178 5.48 10.34 8.50
N MET A 179 5.21 10.99 7.36
CA MET A 179 6.24 11.59 6.49
C MET A 179 7.07 12.66 7.21
N GLU A 180 6.46 13.42 8.11
CA GLU A 180 7.15 14.45 8.89
C GLU A 180 8.02 13.87 10.00
N ALA A 181 7.59 12.76 10.61
CA ALA A 181 8.18 12.19 11.82
C ALA A 181 9.26 11.14 11.57
N ILE A 182 9.31 10.50 10.39
CA ILE A 182 10.31 9.48 10.06
C ILE A 182 11.62 10.11 9.51
N PRO A 183 12.75 9.37 9.49
CA PRO A 183 14.01 9.85 8.93
C PRO A 183 13.87 10.23 7.45
N LYS A 184 14.54 11.31 7.04
CA LYS A 184 14.41 11.90 5.69
C LYS A 184 15.08 11.10 4.57
N ASP A 185 15.82 10.06 4.90
CA ASP A 185 16.41 9.12 3.95
C ASP A 185 15.44 8.00 3.52
N TYR A 186 14.27 7.92 4.15
CA TYR A 186 13.20 7.05 3.67
C TYR A 186 12.57 7.58 2.38
N ALA A 187 12.35 6.67 1.43
CA ALA A 187 11.37 6.89 0.36
C ALA A 187 9.98 6.53 0.89
N VAL A 188 8.98 7.34 0.59
CA VAL A 188 7.59 7.05 0.93
C VAL A 188 6.81 6.79 -0.34
N ILE A 189 6.19 5.62 -0.42
CA ILE A 189 5.30 5.23 -1.52
C ILE A 189 3.89 5.17 -0.96
N ILE A 190 2.96 5.90 -1.59
CA ILE A 190 1.56 5.96 -1.15
C ILE A 190 0.71 5.48 -2.32
N THR A 191 -0.20 4.54 -2.04
CA THR A 191 -1.10 3.96 -3.04
C THR A 191 -2.41 3.50 -2.41
N ALA A 192 -3.30 2.97 -3.24
CA ALA A 192 -4.47 2.18 -2.85
C ALA A 192 -4.34 0.77 -3.42
N ASP A 193 -5.14 -0.14 -2.92
CA ASP A 193 -5.33 -1.47 -3.50
C ASP A 193 -6.43 -1.47 -4.57
N HIS A 194 -7.49 -0.70 -4.40
CA HIS A 194 -8.59 -0.44 -5.33
C HIS A 194 -9.26 0.90 -5.00
N GLY A 195 -10.20 1.30 -5.80
CA GLY A 195 -11.15 2.36 -5.50
C GLY A 195 -12.50 1.78 -5.07
N GLY A 196 -13.61 2.37 -5.55
CA GLY A 196 -14.95 1.87 -5.28
C GLY A 196 -16.03 2.82 -5.80
N HIS A 197 -17.24 2.32 -5.87
CA HIS A 197 -18.43 3.06 -6.33
C HIS A 197 -19.63 2.67 -5.48
N ASP A 198 -20.61 3.54 -5.39
CA ASP A 198 -21.78 3.36 -4.51
C ASP A 198 -21.36 2.88 -3.12
N HIS A 199 -21.68 1.65 -2.73
CA HIS A 199 -21.31 1.00 -1.47
C HIS A 199 -20.45 -0.27 -1.68
N THR A 200 -19.77 -0.39 -2.82
CA THR A 200 -19.08 -1.63 -3.22
C THR A 200 -17.86 -1.36 -4.10
N HIS A 201 -17.09 -2.41 -4.33
CA HIS A 201 -15.97 -2.48 -5.27
C HIS A 201 -15.85 -3.92 -5.80
N GLY A 202 -14.85 -4.21 -6.62
CA GLY A 202 -14.58 -5.57 -7.12
C GLY A 202 -14.97 -5.76 -8.59
N THR A 203 -15.29 -4.68 -9.29
CA THR A 203 -15.70 -4.68 -10.70
C THR A 203 -14.61 -4.13 -11.62
N GLU A 204 -14.86 -4.15 -12.95
CA GLU A 204 -13.97 -3.54 -13.95
C GLU A 204 -14.25 -2.05 -14.17
N LEU A 205 -15.10 -1.43 -13.35
CA LEU A 205 -15.38 0.00 -13.45
C LEU A 205 -14.11 0.82 -13.18
N PRO A 206 -13.89 1.92 -13.91
CA PRO A 206 -12.73 2.78 -13.68
C PRO A 206 -12.61 3.26 -12.23
N GLU A 207 -13.75 3.46 -11.55
CA GLU A 207 -13.83 3.86 -10.14
C GLU A 207 -13.23 2.83 -9.18
N ASP A 208 -13.31 1.54 -9.53
CA ASP A 208 -12.73 0.43 -8.76
C ASP A 208 -11.28 0.16 -9.16
N MET A 209 -10.99 0.26 -10.46
CA MET A 209 -9.73 -0.18 -11.05
C MET A 209 -8.61 0.86 -10.97
N THR A 210 -8.96 2.16 -10.96
CA THR A 210 -7.95 3.23 -11.00
C THR A 210 -7.50 3.60 -9.61
N ILE A 211 -6.20 3.56 -9.38
CA ILE A 211 -5.57 3.89 -8.10
C ILE A 211 -4.52 4.99 -8.26
N PRO A 212 -4.27 5.80 -7.22
CA PRO A 212 -3.14 6.71 -7.22
C PRO A 212 -1.86 5.97 -6.87
N LEU A 213 -0.73 6.40 -7.42
CA LEU A 213 0.60 5.98 -6.99
C LEU A 213 1.50 7.21 -6.86
N ILE A 214 2.01 7.44 -5.66
CA ILE A 214 2.69 8.68 -5.28
C ILE A 214 4.03 8.31 -4.65
N PHE A 215 5.08 9.04 -5.03
CA PHE A 215 6.45 8.83 -4.55
C PHE A 215 6.97 10.12 -3.93
N ALA A 216 7.45 10.02 -2.69
CA ALA A 216 8.18 11.08 -2.01
C ALA A 216 9.58 10.59 -1.63
N GLY A 217 10.59 11.42 -1.82
CA GLY A 217 11.99 11.10 -1.48
C GLY A 217 12.70 10.17 -2.48
N ALA A 218 12.07 9.78 -3.58
CA ALA A 218 12.64 8.96 -4.66
C ALA A 218 12.47 9.58 -6.06
N GLU A 219 12.07 10.82 -6.16
CA GLU A 219 11.63 11.49 -7.39
C GLU A 219 12.69 11.47 -8.50
N ARG A 220 13.97 11.54 -8.12
CA ARG A 220 15.10 11.57 -9.08
C ARG A 220 15.43 10.22 -9.67
N ASP A 221 15.01 9.16 -9.00
CA ASP A 221 15.34 7.79 -9.36
C ASP A 221 14.27 7.17 -10.30
N LEU A 222 13.09 7.80 -10.38
CA LEU A 222 11.95 7.31 -11.16
C LEU A 222 12.13 7.54 -12.67
N VAL A 223 11.52 6.67 -13.47
CA VAL A 223 11.35 6.87 -14.91
C VAL A 223 10.62 8.19 -15.20
N ASP A 224 10.88 8.80 -16.37
CA ASP A 224 10.32 10.10 -16.71
C ASP A 224 8.81 10.07 -16.97
N ASN A 225 8.25 8.87 -17.24
CA ASN A 225 6.84 8.68 -17.54
C ASN A 225 6.26 7.51 -16.75
N LEU A 226 5.23 7.79 -15.94
CA LEU A 226 4.46 6.82 -15.14
C LEU A 226 3.15 6.44 -15.84
N GLU A 227 3.19 6.23 -17.16
CA GLU A 227 2.07 5.67 -17.92
C GLU A 227 2.02 4.14 -17.82
N ASN A 228 0.81 3.59 -17.88
CA ASN A 228 0.55 2.14 -17.85
C ASN A 228 1.18 1.43 -16.63
N VAL A 229 1.15 2.10 -15.48
CA VAL A 229 1.62 1.54 -14.21
C VAL A 229 0.53 0.63 -13.64
N ASN A 230 0.94 -0.51 -13.12
CA ASN A 230 0.05 -1.45 -12.44
C ASN A 230 0.50 -1.68 -10.99
N ILE A 231 -0.40 -2.10 -10.14
CA ILE A 231 -0.11 -2.38 -8.72
C ILE A 231 1.01 -3.43 -8.55
N ILE A 232 1.17 -4.36 -9.50
CA ILE A 232 2.25 -5.36 -9.50
C ILE A 232 3.65 -4.77 -9.70
N ASP A 233 3.76 -3.52 -10.18
CA ASP A 233 5.04 -2.82 -10.36
C ASP A 233 5.64 -2.28 -9.05
N ILE A 234 4.85 -2.26 -7.97
CA ILE A 234 5.26 -1.69 -6.69
C ILE A 234 6.34 -2.52 -6.01
N ALA A 235 6.18 -3.85 -5.91
CA ALA A 235 7.17 -4.71 -5.25
C ALA A 235 8.55 -4.66 -5.94
N PRO A 236 8.69 -4.80 -7.27
CA PRO A 236 9.99 -4.68 -7.93
C PRO A 236 10.58 -3.27 -7.82
N THR A 237 9.74 -2.23 -7.75
CA THR A 237 10.21 -0.85 -7.50
C THR A 237 10.80 -0.71 -6.10
N ILE A 238 10.14 -1.26 -5.08
CA ILE A 238 10.65 -1.26 -3.69
C ILE A 238 11.95 -2.07 -3.59
N ALA A 239 12.00 -3.25 -4.21
CA ALA A 239 13.22 -4.07 -4.23
C ALA A 239 14.39 -3.30 -4.84
N ALA A 240 14.18 -2.62 -5.96
CA ALA A 240 15.20 -1.80 -6.62
C ALA A 240 15.63 -0.59 -5.78
N LEU A 241 14.70 0.10 -5.09
CA LEU A 241 15.02 1.18 -4.12
C LEU A 241 15.89 0.67 -2.98
N ALA A 242 15.57 -0.53 -2.47
CA ALA A 242 16.33 -1.18 -1.41
C ALA A 242 17.64 -1.83 -1.90
N GLY A 243 17.89 -1.85 -3.21
CA GLY A 243 19.13 -2.33 -3.82
C GLY A 243 19.16 -3.83 -4.09
N PHE A 244 18.02 -4.46 -4.27
CA PHE A 244 17.89 -5.90 -4.58
C PHE A 244 17.39 -6.13 -6.00
N ALA A 245 17.76 -7.28 -6.55
CA ALA A 245 17.14 -7.77 -7.77
C ALA A 245 15.70 -8.22 -7.48
N PRO A 246 14.76 -7.99 -8.41
CA PRO A 246 13.41 -8.54 -8.29
C PRO A 246 13.45 -10.08 -8.29
N ASN A 247 12.50 -10.71 -7.60
CA ASN A 247 12.34 -12.16 -7.66
C ASN A 247 12.02 -12.61 -9.10
N ALA A 248 12.54 -13.75 -9.51
CA ALA A 248 12.38 -14.26 -10.87
C ALA A 248 10.92 -14.62 -11.24
N ASP A 249 10.08 -14.86 -10.25
CA ASP A 249 8.65 -15.13 -10.45
C ASP A 249 7.79 -13.86 -10.59
N TRP A 250 8.34 -12.69 -10.28
CA TRP A 250 7.59 -11.43 -10.35
C TRP A 250 7.37 -10.98 -11.79
N GLU A 251 6.16 -10.50 -12.06
CA GLU A 251 5.69 -10.12 -13.41
C GLU A 251 5.72 -8.61 -13.63
N GLY A 252 5.69 -7.85 -12.55
CA GLY A 252 5.80 -6.41 -12.59
C GLY A 252 7.21 -5.94 -12.92
N LYS A 253 7.34 -4.67 -13.27
CA LYS A 253 8.61 -4.02 -13.61
C LYS A 253 8.93 -2.90 -12.62
N SER A 254 10.21 -2.69 -12.36
CA SER A 254 10.63 -1.52 -11.58
C SER A 254 10.33 -0.22 -12.35
N LEU A 255 9.84 0.78 -11.61
CA LEU A 255 9.60 2.14 -12.11
C LEU A 255 10.84 3.04 -11.92
N LEU A 256 12.00 2.48 -11.58
CA LEU A 256 13.27 3.22 -11.52
C LEU A 256 13.96 3.22 -12.88
N LYS A 257 14.80 4.27 -13.12
CA LYS A 257 15.67 4.42 -14.31
C LYS A 257 16.75 3.37 -14.39
#